data_0c5829a231e01b004708fd3acb72a788
#
_entry.id   0c5829a231e01b004708fd3acb72a788
#
_cell.length_a   1.000
_cell.length_b   1.000
_cell.length_c   1.000
_cell.angle_alpha   90.00
_cell.angle_beta   90.00
_cell.angle_gamma   90.00
#
_symmetry.space_group_name_H-M   'P 1'
#
loop_
_entity.id
_entity.type
_entity.pdbx_description
1 polymer ?
#
loop_
_entity_poly.entity_id
_entity_poly.type
_entity_poly.pdbx_seq_one_letter_code
_entity_poly.pdbx_strand_id
1 'polypeptide(L)'
;MSFRGINTTVIQIRRQVFTEVARMAYANVKGEQANHLMRKIPYTIIPGEEGKLRKDIFLERAIVEERVRLAMGLPTRRMDEHNSVVSGLEDASIADKYYDPPLVNVIKFACNRCPEKLVKVSDLCQGCLAHPCMEVCPKKAITWESGRSTIDQEKCIKCGRCVGVCPYNAIVKTERPCAAACGMGAIHSDELGRAEIDYSKCVSCGQCLVNCPFGAIADKGQIYQLIQGFNRGDRIYALVAPAFVNQFPSLASAGKLKAALKAIGFYDVVEVAIGADLCTVDEAHDFLEEVPGKLNFMATSCCPAWSMMAKTAFPDLAK
;
A
#
# COMPACT_ATOMS: atom_id res chain seq x y z
N MET A 1 -10.50 9.62 -2.80
CA MET A 1 -11.34 8.48 -2.38
C MET A 1 -10.44 7.37 -1.89
N SER A 2 -10.80 6.70 -0.81
CA SER A 2 -10.06 5.53 -0.27
C SER A 2 -10.92 4.28 -0.41
N PHE A 3 -10.30 3.14 -0.72
CA PHE A 3 -10.99 1.84 -0.78
C PHE A 3 -11.03 1.11 0.57
N ARG A 4 -10.71 1.79 1.66
CA ARG A 4 -10.80 1.22 3.02
C ARG A 4 -12.24 0.75 3.32
N GLY A 5 -12.36 -0.43 3.87
CA GLY A 5 -13.66 -1.04 4.20
C GLY A 5 -14.42 -1.65 3.02
N ILE A 6 -13.93 -1.50 1.79
CA ILE A 6 -14.56 -2.11 0.60
C ILE A 6 -13.84 -3.43 0.31
N ASN A 7 -14.59 -4.55 0.26
CA ASN A 7 -14.03 -5.86 -0.10
C ASN A 7 -13.85 -5.95 -1.63
N THR A 8 -12.71 -5.51 -2.11
CA THR A 8 -12.35 -5.51 -3.53
C THR A 8 -11.72 -6.83 -3.97
N THR A 9 -11.73 -7.10 -5.28
CA THR A 9 -11.03 -8.25 -5.87
C THR A 9 -9.54 -8.28 -5.50
N VAL A 10 -8.90 -7.10 -5.40
CA VAL A 10 -7.50 -6.99 -4.96
C VAL A 10 -7.32 -7.52 -3.54
N ILE A 11 -8.24 -7.20 -2.64
CA ILE A 11 -8.23 -7.71 -1.25
C ILE A 11 -8.48 -9.21 -1.23
N GLN A 12 -9.39 -9.72 -2.05
CA GLN A 12 -9.66 -11.17 -2.14
C GLN A 12 -8.43 -11.94 -2.61
N ILE A 13 -7.78 -11.50 -3.69
CA ILE A 13 -6.52 -12.09 -4.17
C ILE A 13 -5.44 -12.04 -3.08
N ARG A 14 -5.29 -10.90 -2.39
CA ARG A 14 -4.34 -10.76 -1.30
C ARG A 14 -4.58 -11.81 -0.20
N ARG A 15 -5.83 -12.02 0.21
CA ARG A 15 -6.20 -13.05 1.20
C ARG A 15 -5.88 -14.45 0.69
N GLN A 16 -6.21 -14.77 -0.56
CA GLN A 16 -5.89 -16.05 -1.16
C GLN A 16 -4.37 -16.29 -1.20
N VAL A 17 -3.58 -15.29 -1.58
CA VAL A 17 -2.11 -15.39 -1.56
C VAL A 17 -1.60 -15.72 -0.16
N PHE A 18 -2.04 -15.00 0.87
CA PHE A 18 -1.63 -15.30 2.25
C PHE A 18 -2.07 -16.69 2.70
N THR A 19 -3.28 -17.12 2.31
CA THR A 19 -3.78 -18.46 2.64
C THR A 19 -2.92 -19.55 1.99
N GLU A 20 -2.59 -19.43 0.72
CA GLU A 20 -1.79 -20.46 0.02
C GLU A 20 -0.33 -20.46 0.50
N VAL A 21 0.26 -19.29 0.77
CA VAL A 21 1.59 -19.20 1.39
C VAL A 21 1.60 -19.82 2.79
N ALA A 22 0.55 -19.58 3.58
CA ALA A 22 0.43 -20.22 4.89
C ALA A 22 0.32 -21.74 4.78
N ARG A 23 -0.52 -22.27 3.86
CA ARG A 23 -0.62 -23.71 3.60
C ARG A 23 0.72 -24.34 3.24
N MET A 24 1.47 -23.67 2.33
CA MET A 24 2.81 -24.09 1.95
C MET A 24 3.76 -24.11 3.15
N ALA A 25 3.70 -23.09 3.99
CA ALA A 25 4.56 -22.98 5.17
C ALA A 25 4.24 -24.07 6.21
N TYR A 26 2.96 -24.36 6.48
CA TYR A 26 2.55 -25.45 7.37
C TYR A 26 2.88 -26.83 6.82
N ALA A 27 2.89 -27.03 5.50
CA ALA A 27 3.33 -28.28 4.91
C ALA A 27 4.81 -28.60 5.19
N ASN A 28 5.58 -27.62 5.61
CA ASN A 28 6.99 -27.71 6.04
C ASN A 28 7.89 -28.47 5.06
N VAL A 29 7.61 -28.35 3.77
CA VAL A 29 8.39 -28.96 2.70
C VAL A 29 9.60 -28.09 2.34
N LYS A 30 10.66 -28.73 1.85
CA LYS A 30 11.93 -28.05 1.49
C LYS A 30 12.37 -28.41 0.07
N GLY A 31 13.34 -27.68 -0.44
CA GLY A 31 13.95 -27.94 -1.73
C GLY A 31 12.95 -27.95 -2.88
N GLU A 32 13.03 -28.93 -3.77
CA GLU A 32 12.22 -28.98 -4.99
C GLU A 32 10.71 -29.13 -4.73
N GLN A 33 10.30 -29.73 -3.62
CA GLN A 33 8.88 -29.79 -3.24
C GLN A 33 8.33 -28.41 -2.90
N ALA A 34 9.08 -27.60 -2.17
CA ALA A 34 8.72 -26.21 -1.86
C ALA A 34 8.67 -25.37 -3.14
N ASN A 35 9.63 -25.53 -4.02
CA ASN A 35 9.67 -24.89 -5.35
C ASN A 35 8.41 -25.25 -6.17
N HIS A 36 8.02 -26.52 -6.20
CA HIS A 36 6.84 -26.98 -6.90
C HIS A 36 5.56 -26.34 -6.36
N LEU A 37 5.39 -26.32 -5.03
CA LEU A 37 4.22 -25.71 -4.41
C LEU A 37 4.14 -24.22 -4.71
N MET A 38 5.25 -23.49 -4.60
CA MET A 38 5.29 -22.07 -4.89
C MET A 38 4.89 -21.76 -6.34
N ARG A 39 5.38 -22.53 -7.31
CA ARG A 39 5.01 -22.41 -8.73
C ARG A 39 3.54 -22.72 -8.99
N LYS A 40 2.90 -23.57 -8.17
CA LYS A 40 1.50 -23.96 -8.30
C LYS A 40 0.52 -22.90 -7.80
N ILE A 41 0.89 -22.09 -6.82
CA ILE A 41 0.00 -21.10 -6.16
C ILE A 41 -0.70 -20.18 -7.17
N PRO A 42 -0.03 -19.55 -8.17
CA PRO A 42 -0.68 -18.68 -9.13
C PRO A 42 -1.80 -19.39 -9.92
N TYR A 43 -1.62 -20.65 -10.24
CA TYR A 43 -2.60 -21.47 -10.97
C TYR A 43 -3.78 -21.89 -10.09
N THR A 44 -3.57 -22.04 -8.79
CA THR A 44 -4.64 -22.29 -7.81
C THR A 44 -5.53 -21.05 -7.64
N ILE A 45 -4.92 -19.87 -7.59
CA ILE A 45 -5.64 -18.59 -7.38
C ILE A 45 -6.31 -18.11 -8.66
N ILE A 46 -5.64 -18.28 -9.81
CA ILE A 46 -6.13 -17.91 -11.15
C ILE A 46 -6.25 -19.17 -12.00
N PRO A 47 -7.32 -19.96 -11.84
CA PRO A 47 -7.54 -21.19 -12.62
C PRO A 47 -8.11 -20.89 -14.00
N GLY A 48 -8.01 -21.89 -14.91
CA GLY A 48 -8.55 -21.84 -16.27
C GLY A 48 -7.55 -21.32 -17.30
N GLU A 49 -8.05 -20.95 -18.47
CA GLU A 49 -7.24 -20.57 -19.63
C GLU A 49 -7.47 -19.11 -20.04
N GLU A 50 -8.55 -18.49 -19.58
CA GLU A 50 -8.95 -17.13 -19.93
C GLU A 50 -8.71 -16.14 -18.79
N GLY A 51 -8.18 -14.95 -19.11
CA GLY A 51 -8.04 -13.84 -18.17
C GLY A 51 -9.40 -13.25 -17.80
N LYS A 52 -9.65 -13.07 -16.50
CA LYS A 52 -10.90 -12.49 -15.97
C LYS A 52 -10.74 -11.09 -15.39
N LEU A 53 -9.54 -10.76 -14.94
CA LEU A 53 -9.23 -9.51 -14.25
C LEU A 53 -8.37 -8.58 -15.11
N ARG A 54 -7.64 -9.15 -16.05
CA ARG A 54 -6.78 -8.47 -17.01
C ARG A 54 -7.03 -9.06 -18.41
N LYS A 55 -6.41 -8.48 -19.42
CA LYS A 55 -6.55 -8.95 -20.80
C LYS A 55 -5.94 -10.34 -21.04
N ASP A 56 -5.00 -10.75 -20.17
CA ASP A 56 -4.18 -11.92 -20.35
C ASP A 56 -4.03 -12.68 -19.02
N ILE A 57 -4.33 -13.98 -19.04
CA ILE A 57 -4.22 -14.86 -17.88
C ILE A 57 -2.76 -15.02 -17.41
N PHE A 58 -1.79 -14.98 -18.31
CA PHE A 58 -0.38 -15.05 -17.95
C PHE A 58 0.05 -13.84 -17.17
N LEU A 59 -0.45 -12.65 -17.54
CA LEU A 59 -0.22 -11.42 -16.77
C LEU A 59 -0.87 -11.50 -15.40
N GLU A 60 -2.08 -12.03 -15.27
CA GLU A 60 -2.75 -12.22 -13.99
C GLU A 60 -1.95 -13.12 -13.06
N ARG A 61 -1.46 -14.26 -13.55
CA ARG A 61 -0.62 -15.19 -12.81
C ARG A 61 0.73 -14.58 -12.43
N ALA A 62 1.37 -13.87 -13.34
CA ALA A 62 2.63 -13.17 -13.06
C ALA A 62 2.47 -12.13 -11.93
N ILE A 63 1.34 -11.41 -11.88
CA ILE A 63 1.03 -10.49 -10.76
C ILE A 63 0.87 -11.26 -9.46
N VAL A 64 0.21 -12.40 -9.47
CA VAL A 64 0.07 -13.26 -8.29
C VAL A 64 1.42 -13.83 -7.85
N GLU A 65 2.30 -14.21 -8.78
CA GLU A 65 3.67 -14.64 -8.48
C GLU A 65 4.45 -13.60 -7.67
N GLU A 66 4.41 -12.34 -8.09
CA GLU A 66 5.08 -11.27 -7.33
C GLU A 66 4.46 -11.08 -5.94
N ARG A 67 3.14 -11.22 -5.82
CA ARG A 67 2.47 -11.15 -4.51
C ARG A 67 2.83 -12.32 -3.60
N VAL A 68 3.00 -13.53 -4.15
CA VAL A 68 3.49 -14.70 -3.41
C VAL A 68 4.90 -14.44 -2.89
N ARG A 69 5.79 -13.92 -3.74
CA ARG A 69 7.15 -13.54 -3.33
C ARG A 69 7.14 -12.54 -2.17
N LEU A 70 6.36 -11.46 -2.32
CA LEU A 70 6.24 -10.44 -1.27
C LEU A 70 5.64 -11.00 0.02
N ALA A 71 4.64 -11.90 -0.06
CA ALA A 71 4.07 -12.56 1.12
C ALA A 71 5.08 -13.48 1.84
N MET A 72 6.08 -13.96 1.13
CA MET A 72 7.20 -14.75 1.66
C MET A 72 8.40 -13.90 2.11
N GLY A 73 8.27 -12.56 2.11
CA GLY A 73 9.35 -11.66 2.49
C GLY A 73 10.42 -11.46 1.41
N LEU A 74 10.20 -11.98 0.20
CA LEU A 74 11.12 -11.82 -0.92
C LEU A 74 10.87 -10.50 -1.66
N PRO A 75 11.87 -9.90 -2.31
CA PRO A 75 11.67 -8.75 -3.20
C PRO A 75 10.94 -9.17 -4.48
N THR A 76 10.33 -8.19 -5.17
CA THR A 76 9.86 -8.39 -6.54
C THR A 76 11.03 -8.70 -7.47
N ARG A 77 10.75 -9.51 -8.52
CA ARG A 77 11.79 -9.80 -9.53
C ARG A 77 12.13 -8.54 -10.33
N ARG A 78 13.38 -8.43 -10.69
CA ARG A 78 13.81 -7.42 -11.65
C ARG A 78 13.27 -7.77 -13.03
N MET A 79 12.91 -6.75 -13.82
CA MET A 79 12.32 -6.95 -15.15
C MET A 79 13.36 -7.08 -16.25
N ASP A 80 14.59 -6.67 -15.98
CA ASP A 80 15.76 -6.70 -16.86
C ASP A 80 16.59 -7.97 -16.70
N GLU A 81 16.21 -8.87 -15.77
CA GLU A 81 16.89 -10.13 -15.51
C GLU A 81 15.91 -11.32 -15.57
N HIS A 82 16.40 -12.45 -16.07
CA HIS A 82 15.65 -13.69 -16.05
C HIS A 82 15.72 -14.34 -14.66
N ASN A 83 14.69 -14.11 -13.87
CA ASN A 83 14.57 -14.68 -12.52
C ASN A 83 13.29 -15.54 -12.41
N SER A 84 13.43 -16.77 -11.92
CA SER A 84 12.31 -17.64 -11.60
C SER A 84 11.50 -17.08 -10.41
N VAL A 85 10.21 -17.43 -10.34
CA VAL A 85 9.36 -17.09 -9.18
C VAL A 85 9.94 -17.61 -7.86
N VAL A 86 10.64 -18.72 -7.88
CA VAL A 86 11.26 -19.38 -6.71
C VAL A 86 12.64 -18.84 -6.35
N SER A 87 13.21 -17.93 -7.13
CA SER A 87 14.54 -17.36 -6.84
C SER A 87 14.54 -16.71 -5.45
N GLY A 88 15.51 -17.07 -4.60
CA GLY A 88 15.63 -16.58 -3.22
C GLY A 88 14.73 -17.28 -2.20
N LEU A 89 14.05 -18.38 -2.56
CA LEU A 89 13.24 -19.14 -1.61
C LEU A 89 14.07 -19.69 -0.44
N GLU A 90 15.31 -20.03 -0.70
CA GLU A 90 16.27 -20.47 0.34
C GLU A 90 16.51 -19.35 1.36
N ASP A 91 16.64 -18.10 0.91
CA ASP A 91 16.79 -16.94 1.78
C ASP A 91 15.54 -16.69 2.62
N ALA A 92 14.34 -16.94 2.06
CA ALA A 92 13.08 -16.84 2.81
C ALA A 92 12.95 -17.87 3.93
N SER A 93 13.68 -18.98 3.81
CA SER A 93 13.66 -20.10 4.77
C SER A 93 14.69 -19.97 5.90
N ILE A 94 15.50 -18.92 5.92
CA ILE A 94 16.47 -18.65 6.97
C ILE A 94 15.72 -18.34 8.27
N ALA A 95 16.09 -19.05 9.35
CA ALA A 95 15.43 -18.96 10.64
C ALA A 95 15.41 -17.55 11.24
N ASP A 96 16.51 -16.82 11.08
CA ASP A 96 16.76 -15.50 11.66
C ASP A 96 16.53 -14.36 10.65
N LYS A 97 15.74 -14.60 9.60
CA LYS A 97 15.41 -13.54 8.65
C LYS A 97 14.47 -12.54 9.27
N TYR A 98 15.04 -11.40 9.62
CA TYR A 98 14.28 -10.26 10.10
C TYR A 98 13.61 -9.48 8.96
N TYR A 99 12.77 -8.57 9.37
CA TYR A 99 12.17 -7.56 8.54
C TYR A 99 13.20 -6.85 7.64
N ASP A 100 13.00 -6.97 6.33
CA ASP A 100 13.89 -6.44 5.30
C ASP A 100 13.12 -5.40 4.45
N PRO A 101 13.40 -4.08 4.61
CA PRO A 101 12.76 -3.04 3.80
C PRO A 101 13.14 -3.21 2.31
N PRO A 102 12.35 -2.61 1.38
CA PRO A 102 11.16 -1.80 1.62
C PRO A 102 9.90 -2.63 1.84
N LEU A 103 8.99 -2.14 2.73
CA LEU A 103 7.68 -2.80 3.01
C LEU A 103 6.69 -2.68 1.88
N VAL A 104 6.68 -1.55 1.20
CA VAL A 104 5.73 -1.25 0.14
C VAL A 104 6.45 -1.29 -1.19
N ASN A 105 5.95 -2.12 -2.10
CA ASN A 105 6.60 -2.41 -3.37
C ASN A 105 5.64 -2.16 -4.54
N VAL A 106 6.18 -1.80 -5.69
CA VAL A 106 5.42 -1.67 -6.94
C VAL A 106 5.69 -2.87 -7.84
N ILE A 107 4.63 -3.61 -8.16
CA ILE A 107 4.66 -4.62 -9.20
C ILE A 107 4.55 -3.86 -10.54
N LYS A 108 5.67 -3.60 -11.16
CA LYS A 108 5.80 -2.67 -12.30
C LYS A 108 4.87 -3.01 -13.48
N PHE A 109 4.74 -4.30 -13.83
CA PHE A 109 3.88 -4.73 -14.93
C PHE A 109 2.38 -4.79 -14.56
N ALA A 110 2.03 -4.72 -13.28
CA ALA A 110 0.65 -4.55 -12.83
C ALA A 110 0.20 -3.08 -12.86
N CYS A 111 1.14 -2.14 -12.98
CA CYS A 111 0.85 -0.72 -12.97
C CYS A 111 0.15 -0.29 -14.27
N ASN A 112 -1.01 0.35 -14.14
CA ASN A 112 -1.82 0.79 -15.28
C ASN A 112 -1.35 2.13 -15.88
N ARG A 113 -0.18 2.65 -15.51
CA ARG A 113 0.35 3.93 -16.00
C ARG A 113 -0.68 5.05 -15.89
N CYS A 114 -1.34 5.14 -14.73
CA CYS A 114 -2.36 6.17 -14.50
C CYS A 114 -1.80 7.55 -14.83
N PRO A 115 -2.59 8.41 -15.47
CA PRO A 115 -2.13 9.75 -15.82
C PRO A 115 -1.72 10.50 -14.56
N GLU A 116 -0.71 11.32 -14.68
CA GLU A 116 -0.36 12.31 -13.67
C GLU A 116 -1.49 13.35 -13.58
N LYS A 117 -1.30 14.34 -12.75
CA LYS A 117 -2.29 15.41 -12.59
C LYS A 117 -2.63 16.03 -13.94
N LEU A 118 -3.89 15.88 -14.37
CA LEU A 118 -4.40 16.32 -15.66
C LEU A 118 -5.76 16.98 -15.46
N VAL A 119 -6.02 18.07 -16.18
CA VAL A 119 -7.36 18.66 -16.29
C VAL A 119 -7.76 18.62 -17.75
N LYS A 120 -8.88 17.98 -18.06
CA LYS A 120 -9.40 17.85 -19.43
C LYS A 120 -10.87 18.10 -19.51
N VAL A 121 -11.36 18.52 -20.68
CA VAL A 121 -12.77 18.61 -21.01
C VAL A 121 -13.24 17.23 -21.50
N SER A 122 -14.35 16.76 -20.95
CA SER A 122 -15.02 15.52 -21.40
C SER A 122 -16.08 15.83 -22.47
N ASP A 123 -16.68 14.76 -23.01
CA ASP A 123 -17.74 14.87 -24.02
C ASP A 123 -19.07 15.42 -23.47
N LEU A 124 -19.17 15.64 -22.14
CA LEU A 124 -20.29 16.32 -21.51
C LEU A 124 -20.30 17.84 -21.75
N CYS A 125 -19.27 18.42 -22.39
CA CYS A 125 -19.22 19.84 -22.67
C CYS A 125 -20.32 20.26 -23.66
N GLN A 126 -21.18 21.19 -23.22
CA GLN A 126 -22.31 21.70 -24.01
C GLN A 126 -21.95 22.96 -24.82
N GLY A 127 -20.70 23.40 -24.83
CA GLY A 127 -20.28 24.61 -25.56
C GLY A 127 -21.07 25.86 -25.12
N CYS A 128 -21.31 26.03 -23.80
CA CYS A 128 -22.14 27.11 -23.27
C CYS A 128 -21.65 28.49 -23.65
N LEU A 129 -22.57 29.45 -23.94
CA LEU A 129 -22.22 30.79 -24.37
C LEU A 129 -21.43 31.59 -23.31
N ALA A 130 -21.69 31.37 -22.04
CA ALA A 130 -21.04 32.10 -20.96
C ALA A 130 -19.56 31.74 -20.74
N HIS A 131 -19.11 30.59 -21.22
CA HIS A 131 -17.73 30.08 -21.09
C HIS A 131 -17.06 30.28 -19.71
N PRO A 132 -17.71 29.99 -18.56
CA PRO A 132 -17.18 30.33 -17.25
C PRO A 132 -15.81 29.67 -16.99
N CYS A 133 -15.54 28.53 -17.61
CA CYS A 133 -14.26 27.84 -17.52
C CYS A 133 -13.10 28.63 -18.14
N MET A 134 -13.37 29.40 -19.21
CA MET A 134 -12.36 30.25 -19.85
C MET A 134 -12.09 31.49 -19.00
N GLU A 135 -13.15 32.11 -18.48
CA GLU A 135 -13.07 33.34 -17.69
C GLU A 135 -12.27 33.15 -16.37
N VAL A 136 -12.45 32.00 -15.69
CA VAL A 136 -11.73 31.73 -14.43
C VAL A 136 -10.30 31.23 -14.63
N CYS A 137 -9.86 31.00 -15.88
CA CYS A 137 -8.53 30.43 -16.14
C CYS A 137 -7.43 31.50 -16.02
N PRO A 138 -6.58 31.46 -14.98
CA PRO A 138 -5.56 32.50 -14.78
C PRO A 138 -4.46 32.49 -15.85
N LYS A 139 -4.32 31.36 -16.57
CA LYS A 139 -3.32 31.19 -17.64
C LYS A 139 -3.93 31.26 -19.03
N LYS A 140 -5.24 31.53 -19.14
CA LYS A 140 -5.95 31.56 -20.44
C LYS A 140 -5.66 30.30 -21.29
N ALA A 141 -5.55 29.16 -20.61
CA ALA A 141 -5.22 27.86 -21.21
C ALA A 141 -6.43 27.15 -21.82
N ILE A 142 -7.61 27.76 -21.78
CA ILE A 142 -8.85 27.18 -22.31
C ILE A 142 -9.28 27.98 -23.51
N THR A 143 -9.44 27.30 -24.63
CA THR A 143 -9.94 27.84 -25.91
C THR A 143 -11.27 27.21 -26.26
N TRP A 144 -12.01 27.85 -27.14
CA TRP A 144 -13.25 27.32 -27.67
C TRP A 144 -13.06 26.95 -29.15
N GLU A 145 -13.23 25.68 -29.47
CA GLU A 145 -12.99 25.14 -30.80
C GLU A 145 -14.05 24.08 -31.13
N SER A 146 -14.59 24.16 -32.35
CA SER A 146 -15.54 23.15 -32.86
C SER A 146 -16.73 22.86 -31.91
N GLY A 147 -17.28 23.91 -31.28
CA GLY A 147 -18.47 23.78 -30.43
C GLY A 147 -18.21 23.31 -29.02
N ARG A 148 -16.95 23.21 -28.59
CA ARG A 148 -16.57 22.78 -27.22
C ARG A 148 -15.33 23.51 -26.71
N SER A 149 -15.18 23.54 -25.40
CA SER A 149 -13.94 24.03 -24.80
C SER A 149 -12.83 22.99 -24.91
N THR A 150 -11.60 23.44 -25.16
CA THR A 150 -10.37 22.63 -25.15
C THR A 150 -9.37 23.23 -24.17
N ILE A 151 -8.52 22.39 -23.58
CA ILE A 151 -7.50 22.82 -22.61
C ILE A 151 -6.13 22.53 -23.16
N ASP A 152 -5.36 23.61 -23.40
CA ASP A 152 -3.94 23.55 -23.73
C ASP A 152 -3.17 23.04 -22.51
N GLN A 153 -2.63 21.81 -22.59
CA GLN A 153 -1.96 21.15 -21.48
C GLN A 153 -0.58 21.77 -21.15
N GLU A 154 0.03 22.47 -22.08
CA GLU A 154 1.32 23.14 -21.87
C GLU A 154 1.14 24.42 -21.05
N LYS A 155 0.07 25.18 -21.35
CA LYS A 155 -0.28 26.39 -20.59
C LYS A 155 -0.99 26.10 -19.26
N CYS A 156 -1.61 24.93 -19.14
CA CYS A 156 -2.45 24.57 -18.00
C CYS A 156 -1.62 24.25 -16.76
N ILE A 157 -1.74 25.07 -15.71
CA ILE A 157 -1.09 24.83 -14.40
C ILE A 157 -1.86 23.83 -13.51
N LYS A 158 -2.89 23.19 -14.04
CA LYS A 158 -3.67 22.12 -13.37
C LYS A 158 -4.29 22.54 -12.03
N CYS A 159 -4.59 23.83 -11.84
CA CYS A 159 -5.16 24.38 -10.60
C CYS A 159 -6.58 23.91 -10.30
N GLY A 160 -7.36 23.52 -11.33
CA GLY A 160 -8.72 23.01 -11.18
C GLY A 160 -9.82 24.07 -11.02
N ARG A 161 -9.54 25.37 -11.10
CA ARG A 161 -10.60 26.41 -10.97
C ARG A 161 -11.76 26.21 -11.96
N CYS A 162 -11.44 25.82 -13.19
CA CYS A 162 -12.43 25.56 -14.24
C CYS A 162 -13.34 24.37 -13.92
N VAL A 163 -12.91 23.42 -13.10
CA VAL A 163 -13.72 22.27 -12.67
C VAL A 163 -14.90 22.74 -11.84
N GLY A 164 -14.66 23.61 -10.87
CA GLY A 164 -15.69 24.06 -9.92
C GLY A 164 -16.75 25.01 -10.53
N VAL A 165 -16.48 25.61 -11.68
CA VAL A 165 -17.41 26.58 -12.31
C VAL A 165 -18.20 25.99 -13.48
N CYS A 166 -17.88 24.76 -13.91
CA CYS A 166 -18.58 24.13 -15.02
C CYS A 166 -19.94 23.58 -14.53
N PRO A 167 -21.09 24.15 -14.99
CA PRO A 167 -22.40 23.69 -14.52
C PRO A 167 -22.77 22.29 -14.99
N TYR A 168 -22.08 21.79 -16.02
CA TYR A 168 -22.28 20.44 -16.57
C TYR A 168 -21.32 19.40 -16.03
N ASN A 169 -20.41 19.77 -15.11
CA ASN A 169 -19.33 18.89 -14.64
C ASN A 169 -18.50 18.28 -15.78
N ALA A 170 -18.41 18.99 -16.91
CA ALA A 170 -17.74 18.50 -18.11
C ALA A 170 -16.21 18.57 -18.02
N ILE A 171 -15.65 19.27 -17.02
CA ILE A 171 -14.21 19.38 -16.84
C ILE A 171 -13.80 18.45 -15.70
N VAL A 172 -12.89 17.52 -16.04
CA VAL A 172 -12.45 16.47 -15.12
C VAL A 172 -10.99 16.70 -14.74
N LYS A 173 -10.72 16.69 -13.44
CA LYS A 173 -9.37 16.65 -12.91
C LYS A 173 -9.04 15.23 -12.51
N THR A 174 -8.03 14.65 -13.13
CA THR A 174 -7.53 13.32 -12.81
C THR A 174 -6.17 13.41 -12.16
N GLU A 175 -5.94 12.52 -11.20
CA GLU A 175 -4.65 12.37 -10.54
C GLU A 175 -4.36 10.87 -10.42
N ARG A 176 -3.07 10.50 -10.42
CA ARG A 176 -2.65 9.14 -10.10
C ARG A 176 -3.03 8.82 -8.64
N PRO A 177 -3.93 7.85 -8.37
CA PRO A 177 -4.48 7.66 -7.02
C PRO A 177 -3.42 7.39 -5.95
N CYS A 178 -2.37 6.60 -6.28
CA CYS A 178 -1.29 6.29 -5.35
C CYS A 178 -0.42 7.52 -5.03
N ALA A 179 -0.16 8.39 -6.01
CA ALA A 179 0.59 9.63 -5.80
C ALA A 179 -0.25 10.67 -5.05
N ALA A 180 -1.53 10.80 -5.40
CA ALA A 180 -2.45 11.70 -4.71
C ALA A 180 -2.65 11.35 -3.23
N ALA A 181 -2.55 10.05 -2.89
CA ALA A 181 -2.64 9.58 -1.51
C ALA A 181 -1.32 9.65 -0.73
N CYS A 182 -0.21 9.97 -1.40
CA CYS A 182 1.10 10.03 -0.77
C CYS A 182 1.38 11.41 -0.17
N GLY A 183 1.18 11.56 1.14
CA GLY A 183 1.47 12.82 1.86
C GLY A 183 2.94 13.24 1.82
N MET A 184 3.86 12.31 1.55
CA MET A 184 5.30 12.58 1.44
C MET A 184 5.76 12.92 0.03
N GLY A 185 4.88 12.87 -0.99
CA GLY A 185 5.28 13.06 -2.37
C GLY A 185 6.31 12.05 -2.89
N ALA A 186 6.37 10.86 -2.29
CA ALA A 186 7.36 9.83 -2.59
C ALA A 186 7.05 9.02 -3.86
N ILE A 187 5.95 9.28 -4.56
CA ILE A 187 5.55 8.51 -5.75
C ILE A 187 5.58 9.40 -6.99
N HIS A 188 6.38 8.98 -7.96
CA HIS A 188 6.54 9.63 -9.25
C HIS A 188 6.37 8.62 -10.39
N SER A 189 6.49 9.07 -11.64
CA SER A 189 6.54 8.22 -12.82
C SER A 189 7.98 7.81 -13.12
N ASP A 190 8.17 6.55 -13.49
CA ASP A 190 9.39 6.14 -14.18
C ASP A 190 9.34 6.54 -15.68
N GLU A 191 10.40 6.27 -16.43
CA GLU A 191 10.52 6.60 -17.87
C GLU A 191 9.41 5.99 -18.73
N LEU A 192 8.80 4.90 -18.29
CA LEU A 192 7.68 4.24 -18.96
C LEU A 192 6.31 4.68 -18.43
N GLY A 193 6.24 5.71 -17.59
CA GLY A 193 5.02 6.24 -17.01
C GLY A 193 4.42 5.35 -15.90
N ARG A 194 5.16 4.35 -15.38
CA ARG A 194 4.72 3.50 -14.28
C ARG A 194 5.03 4.16 -12.94
N ALA A 195 4.28 3.79 -11.90
CA ALA A 195 4.57 4.27 -10.56
C ALA A 195 5.95 3.77 -10.08
N GLU A 196 6.69 4.66 -9.47
CA GLU A 196 7.95 4.41 -8.79
C GLU A 196 7.96 5.08 -7.42
N ILE A 197 8.55 4.43 -6.43
CA ILE A 197 8.62 4.91 -5.06
C ILE A 197 10.04 5.38 -4.76
N ASP A 198 10.18 6.65 -4.42
CA ASP A 198 11.39 7.19 -3.84
C ASP A 198 11.48 6.75 -2.37
N TYR A 199 12.28 5.73 -2.11
CA TYR A 199 12.43 5.15 -0.77
C TYR A 199 13.16 6.06 0.22
N SER A 200 13.83 7.09 -0.25
CA SER A 200 14.44 8.10 0.63
C SER A 200 13.36 8.98 1.31
N LYS A 201 12.19 9.10 0.69
CA LYS A 201 11.04 9.85 1.20
C LYS A 201 9.93 8.97 1.75
N CYS A 202 9.92 7.68 1.40
CA CYS A 202 8.85 6.77 1.75
C CYS A 202 8.91 6.41 3.24
N VAL A 203 7.82 6.68 3.96
CA VAL A 203 7.65 6.32 5.38
C VAL A 203 6.85 5.04 5.60
N SER A 204 6.66 4.24 4.57
CA SER A 204 5.98 2.93 4.60
C SER A 204 4.56 2.93 5.19
N CYS A 205 3.83 4.05 5.15
CA CYS A 205 2.49 4.20 5.74
C CYS A 205 1.38 3.40 5.03
N GLY A 206 1.64 2.85 3.83
CA GLY A 206 0.69 2.02 3.08
C GLY A 206 -0.47 2.76 2.39
N GLN A 207 -0.56 4.09 2.44
CA GLN A 207 -1.68 4.82 1.81
C GLN A 207 -1.79 4.58 0.31
N CYS A 208 -0.66 4.49 -0.38
CA CYS A 208 -0.61 4.19 -1.81
C CYS A 208 -1.15 2.80 -2.15
N LEU A 209 -0.92 1.81 -1.27
CA LEU A 209 -1.44 0.44 -1.42
C LEU A 209 -2.97 0.43 -1.37
N VAL A 210 -3.55 1.08 -0.36
CA VAL A 210 -5.00 1.14 -0.15
C VAL A 210 -5.73 1.90 -1.27
N ASN A 211 -5.04 2.83 -1.93
CA ASN A 211 -5.63 3.69 -2.97
C ASN A 211 -5.29 3.25 -4.40
N CYS A 212 -4.56 2.16 -4.60
CA CYS A 212 -4.26 1.64 -5.93
C CYS A 212 -5.38 0.73 -6.45
N PRO A 213 -6.23 1.18 -7.42
CA PRO A 213 -7.36 0.36 -7.91
C PRO A 213 -6.90 -0.83 -8.75
N PHE A 214 -5.68 -0.81 -9.23
CA PHE A 214 -5.11 -1.87 -10.05
C PHE A 214 -4.35 -2.92 -9.24
N GLY A 215 -4.22 -2.72 -7.92
CA GLY A 215 -3.46 -3.63 -7.08
C GLY A 215 -1.98 -3.75 -7.47
N ALA A 216 -1.43 -2.74 -8.13
CA ALA A 216 -0.01 -2.72 -8.53
C ALA A 216 0.94 -2.47 -7.35
N ILE A 217 0.43 -1.92 -6.26
CA ILE A 217 1.21 -1.71 -5.04
C ILE A 217 0.85 -2.83 -4.06
N ALA A 218 1.87 -3.46 -3.52
CA ALA A 218 1.74 -4.58 -2.61
C ALA A 218 2.71 -4.45 -1.43
N ASP A 219 2.30 -5.02 -0.30
CA ASP A 219 3.10 -5.08 0.92
C ASP A 219 3.95 -6.34 0.97
N LYS A 220 5.15 -6.21 1.52
CA LYS A 220 6.01 -7.33 1.87
C LYS A 220 5.61 -7.83 3.27
N GLY A 221 5.37 -9.12 3.41
CA GLY A 221 4.97 -9.78 4.65
C GLY A 221 5.97 -10.82 5.12
N GLN A 222 5.74 -11.37 6.31
CA GLN A 222 6.58 -12.41 6.92
C GLN A 222 5.75 -13.60 7.42
N ILE A 223 4.59 -13.85 6.82
CA ILE A 223 3.72 -14.95 7.23
C ILE A 223 4.41 -16.33 7.08
N TYR A 224 5.28 -16.47 6.07
CA TYR A 224 6.05 -17.68 5.84
C TYR A 224 7.02 -17.94 7.00
N GLN A 225 7.83 -16.96 7.36
CA GLN A 225 8.80 -17.04 8.46
C GLN A 225 8.12 -17.29 9.81
N LEU A 226 6.99 -16.62 10.06
CA LEU A 226 6.20 -16.82 11.26
C LEU A 226 5.78 -18.29 11.42
N ILE A 227 5.22 -18.89 10.36
CA ILE A 227 4.76 -20.28 10.41
C ILE A 227 5.94 -21.24 10.48
N GLN A 228 7.07 -20.94 9.84
CA GLN A 228 8.28 -21.73 10.02
C GLN A 228 8.75 -21.70 11.47
N GLY A 229 8.61 -20.59 12.18
CA GLY A 229 8.86 -20.51 13.62
C GLY A 229 7.94 -21.44 14.44
N PHE A 230 6.64 -21.48 14.11
CA PHE A 230 5.71 -22.43 14.74
C PHE A 230 6.12 -23.87 14.49
N ASN A 231 6.51 -24.21 13.26
CA ASN A 231 6.96 -25.57 12.91
C ASN A 231 8.24 -25.98 13.65
N ARG A 232 9.11 -25.04 14.03
CA ARG A 232 10.31 -25.30 14.85
C ARG A 232 10.01 -25.42 16.34
N GLY A 233 8.82 -25.01 16.79
CA GLY A 233 8.45 -24.94 18.20
C GLY A 233 9.00 -23.70 18.92
N ASP A 234 9.30 -22.63 18.20
CA ASP A 234 9.76 -21.37 18.76
C ASP A 234 8.66 -20.75 19.66
N ARG A 235 9.08 -20.08 20.75
CA ARG A 235 8.16 -19.34 21.62
C ARG A 235 7.87 -17.97 21.01
N ILE A 236 6.79 -17.88 20.22
CA ILE A 236 6.41 -16.67 19.50
C ILE A 236 5.28 -15.98 20.25
N TYR A 237 5.49 -14.69 20.57
CA TYR A 237 4.48 -13.83 21.19
C TYR A 237 3.80 -12.98 20.14
N ALA A 238 2.47 -12.88 20.19
CA ALA A 238 1.73 -11.94 19.37
C ALA A 238 1.58 -10.61 20.10
N LEU A 239 2.06 -9.53 19.50
CA LEU A 239 1.78 -8.17 19.95
C LEU A 239 0.62 -7.62 19.12
N VAL A 240 -0.51 -7.36 19.76
CA VAL A 240 -1.75 -6.95 19.08
C VAL A 240 -2.01 -5.47 19.32
N ALA A 241 -1.96 -4.69 18.24
CA ALA A 241 -2.26 -3.26 18.28
C ALA A 241 -3.77 -3.01 18.52
N PRO A 242 -4.16 -1.89 19.16
CA PRO A 242 -5.57 -1.54 19.38
C PRO A 242 -6.43 -1.47 18.11
N ALA A 243 -5.79 -1.30 16.94
CA ALA A 243 -6.46 -1.29 15.64
C ALA A 243 -7.19 -2.61 15.29
N PHE A 244 -7.03 -3.69 16.05
CA PHE A 244 -7.81 -4.92 15.83
C PHE A 244 -9.30 -4.77 16.15
N VAL A 245 -9.66 -3.81 16.99
CA VAL A 245 -11.05 -3.55 17.40
C VAL A 245 -11.91 -3.27 16.17
N ASN A 246 -13.06 -3.92 16.09
CA ASN A 246 -14.01 -3.85 14.97
C ASN A 246 -13.49 -4.42 13.62
N GLN A 247 -12.35 -5.09 13.58
CA GLN A 247 -11.89 -5.79 12.35
C GLN A 247 -12.47 -7.21 12.21
N PHE A 248 -13.02 -7.74 13.27
CA PHE A 248 -13.67 -9.05 13.32
C PHE A 248 -15.17 -8.90 13.54
N PRO A 249 -15.98 -9.94 13.24
CA PRO A 249 -17.41 -9.90 13.55
C PRO A 249 -17.70 -9.53 15.00
N SER A 250 -18.85 -8.91 15.25
CA SER A 250 -19.25 -8.33 16.55
C SER A 250 -19.19 -9.29 17.76
N LEU A 251 -19.10 -10.60 17.52
CA LEU A 251 -18.95 -11.64 18.55
C LEU A 251 -17.49 -11.89 18.98
N ALA A 252 -16.52 -11.27 18.31
CA ALA A 252 -15.09 -11.44 18.61
C ALA A 252 -14.66 -10.44 19.69
N SER A 253 -14.60 -10.87 20.94
CA SER A 253 -13.97 -10.12 22.03
C SER A 253 -12.44 -10.26 22.00
N ALA A 254 -11.72 -9.36 22.71
CA ALA A 254 -10.26 -9.45 22.87
C ALA A 254 -9.82 -10.82 23.42
N GLY A 255 -10.56 -11.36 24.40
CA GLY A 255 -10.28 -12.68 24.95
C GLY A 255 -10.44 -13.83 23.92
N LYS A 256 -11.46 -13.74 23.04
CA LYS A 256 -11.62 -14.71 21.95
C LYS A 256 -10.49 -14.61 20.92
N LEU A 257 -10.05 -13.39 20.59
CA LEU A 257 -8.91 -13.19 19.71
C LEU A 257 -7.63 -13.76 20.31
N LYS A 258 -7.37 -13.51 21.61
CA LYS A 258 -6.24 -14.10 22.33
C LYS A 258 -6.27 -15.63 22.29
N ALA A 259 -7.42 -16.24 22.58
CA ALA A 259 -7.59 -17.68 22.52
C ALA A 259 -7.37 -18.24 21.10
N ALA A 260 -7.89 -17.56 20.06
CA ALA A 260 -7.71 -17.97 18.68
C ALA A 260 -6.23 -17.89 18.25
N LEU A 261 -5.52 -16.82 18.61
CA LEU A 261 -4.09 -16.68 18.31
C LEU A 261 -3.26 -17.77 19.01
N LYS A 262 -3.57 -18.11 20.28
CA LYS A 262 -2.92 -19.23 20.96
C LYS A 262 -3.23 -20.56 20.28
N ALA A 263 -4.45 -20.77 19.79
CA ALA A 263 -4.84 -22.00 19.10
C ALA A 263 -4.11 -22.21 17.75
N ILE A 264 -3.67 -21.14 17.08
CA ILE A 264 -2.91 -21.23 15.83
C ILE A 264 -1.39 -21.36 16.05
N GLY A 265 -0.90 -21.29 17.29
CA GLY A 265 0.50 -21.57 17.59
C GLY A 265 1.27 -20.48 18.33
N PHE A 266 0.69 -19.32 18.62
CA PHE A 266 1.37 -18.33 19.46
C PHE A 266 1.49 -18.80 20.90
N TYR A 267 2.65 -18.60 21.50
CA TYR A 267 2.92 -18.94 22.89
C TYR A 267 2.06 -18.09 23.84
N ASP A 268 2.02 -16.80 23.64
CA ASP A 268 1.10 -15.88 24.31
C ASP A 268 0.79 -14.64 23.44
N VAL A 269 -0.19 -13.86 23.91
CA VAL A 269 -0.70 -12.68 23.22
C VAL A 269 -0.75 -11.51 24.18
N VAL A 270 -0.10 -10.42 23.81
CA VAL A 270 0.00 -9.18 24.59
C VAL A 270 -0.64 -8.04 23.80
N GLU A 271 -1.50 -7.28 24.48
CA GLU A 271 -2.06 -6.06 23.89
C GLU A 271 -1.05 -4.91 23.98
N VAL A 272 -0.72 -4.31 22.85
CA VAL A 272 0.22 -3.17 22.78
C VAL A 272 -0.27 -1.97 23.59
N ALA A 273 -1.58 -1.87 23.85
CA ALA A 273 -2.17 -0.84 24.70
C ALA A 273 -1.56 -0.81 26.11
N ILE A 274 -1.16 -1.96 26.67
CA ILE A 274 -0.49 -2.03 27.98
C ILE A 274 0.85 -1.28 27.93
N GLY A 275 1.62 -1.45 26.86
CA GLY A 275 2.85 -0.69 26.64
C GLY A 275 2.59 0.80 26.48
N ALA A 276 1.51 1.17 25.78
CA ALA A 276 1.12 2.57 25.63
C ALA A 276 0.77 3.23 26.96
N ASP A 277 0.07 2.53 27.87
CA ASP A 277 -0.23 3.02 29.22
C ASP A 277 1.04 3.29 30.02
N LEU A 278 2.03 2.38 29.95
CA LEU A 278 3.33 2.56 30.61
C LEU A 278 4.10 3.75 30.02
N CYS A 279 4.21 3.83 28.69
CA CYS A 279 4.86 4.96 28.03
C CYS A 279 4.19 6.31 28.38
N THR A 280 2.87 6.33 28.51
CA THR A 280 2.13 7.58 28.85
C THR A 280 2.55 8.11 30.23
N VAL A 281 2.82 7.24 31.19
CA VAL A 281 3.30 7.65 32.53
C VAL A 281 4.69 8.26 32.43
N ASP A 282 5.59 7.60 31.72
CA ASP A 282 6.98 8.09 31.56
C ASP A 282 7.02 9.40 30.77
N GLU A 283 6.29 9.49 29.65
CA GLU A 283 6.18 10.70 28.83
C GLU A 283 5.55 11.88 29.59
N ALA A 284 4.62 11.61 30.51
CA ALA A 284 4.04 12.64 31.35
C ALA A 284 5.07 13.21 32.35
N HIS A 285 5.93 12.36 32.92
CA HIS A 285 7.04 12.81 33.77
C HIS A 285 8.02 13.66 32.98
N ASP A 286 8.46 13.18 31.82
CA ASP A 286 9.38 13.90 30.92
C ASP A 286 8.78 15.26 30.52
N PHE A 287 7.49 15.32 30.21
CA PHE A 287 6.80 16.58 29.90
C PHE A 287 6.87 17.57 31.06
N LEU A 288 6.58 17.11 32.26
CA LEU A 288 6.60 17.99 33.45
C LEU A 288 8.00 18.50 33.83
N GLU A 289 9.03 17.69 33.53
CA GLU A 289 10.42 18.05 33.82
C GLU A 289 11.04 18.95 32.74
N GLU A 290 10.62 18.80 31.49
CA GLU A 290 11.30 19.42 30.35
C GLU A 290 10.57 20.61 29.76
N VAL A 291 9.22 20.63 29.83
CA VAL A 291 8.40 21.68 29.21
C VAL A 291 7.86 22.64 30.26
N PRO A 292 8.00 23.99 30.10
CA PRO A 292 8.67 24.69 29.00
C PRO A 292 10.16 24.98 29.25
N GLY A 293 10.76 24.45 30.33
CA GLY A 293 12.10 24.84 30.78
C GLY A 293 13.22 24.50 29.81
N LYS A 294 13.28 23.27 29.33
CA LYS A 294 14.29 22.80 28.36
C LYS A 294 13.76 22.75 26.93
N LEU A 295 12.49 22.40 26.78
CA LEU A 295 11.80 22.28 25.49
C LEU A 295 10.62 23.25 25.42
N ASN A 296 10.41 23.85 24.26
CA ASN A 296 9.25 24.72 24.03
C ASN A 296 7.94 23.93 23.97
N PHE A 297 8.00 22.70 23.50
CA PHE A 297 6.89 21.75 23.41
C PHE A 297 7.46 20.33 23.31
N MET A 298 6.62 19.35 23.54
CA MET A 298 6.94 17.94 23.37
C MET A 298 5.95 17.30 22.40
N ALA A 299 6.46 16.53 21.44
CA ALA A 299 5.64 15.76 20.52
C ALA A 299 6.13 14.31 20.52
N THR A 300 5.24 13.40 20.90
CA THR A 300 5.55 11.97 20.99
C THR A 300 4.73 11.16 19.97
N SER A 301 5.22 10.01 19.58
CA SER A 301 4.48 9.12 18.69
C SER A 301 5.02 7.71 18.71
N CYS A 302 4.12 6.73 18.87
CA CYS A 302 4.39 5.32 18.66
C CYS A 302 4.41 4.92 17.17
N CYS A 303 4.10 5.84 16.24
CA CYS A 303 4.02 5.57 14.81
C CYS A 303 5.34 5.90 14.09
N PRO A 304 6.12 4.89 13.63
CA PRO A 304 7.37 5.14 12.90
C PRO A 304 7.18 6.01 11.65
N ALA A 305 6.05 5.86 10.95
CA ALA A 305 5.74 6.67 9.78
C ALA A 305 5.56 8.15 10.14
N TRP A 306 4.91 8.44 11.27
CA TRP A 306 4.77 9.82 11.77
C TRP A 306 6.14 10.39 12.16
N SER A 307 6.94 9.64 12.91
CA SER A 307 8.29 10.07 13.32
C SER A 307 9.19 10.36 12.12
N MET A 308 9.17 9.51 11.10
CA MET A 308 9.90 9.75 9.84
C MET A 308 9.38 10.98 9.10
N MET A 309 8.07 11.16 9.04
CA MET A 309 7.46 12.34 8.42
C MET A 309 7.86 13.61 9.15
N ALA A 310 7.78 13.65 10.47
CA ALA A 310 8.17 14.78 11.28
C ALA A 310 9.64 15.17 11.05
N LYS A 311 10.56 14.21 11.11
CA LYS A 311 12.00 14.41 10.85
C LYS A 311 12.30 14.89 9.43
N THR A 312 11.53 14.44 8.44
CA THR A 312 11.78 14.77 7.02
C THR A 312 11.13 16.07 6.61
N ALA A 313 9.89 16.32 7.04
CA ALA A 313 9.12 17.49 6.62
C ALA A 313 9.31 18.71 7.55
N PHE A 314 9.65 18.46 8.83
CA PHE A 314 9.81 19.49 9.84
C PHE A 314 11.10 19.30 10.67
N PRO A 315 12.28 19.27 10.02
CA PRO A 315 13.55 18.96 10.69
C PRO A 315 13.89 19.95 11.82
N ASP A 316 13.43 21.19 11.72
CA ASP A 316 13.67 22.22 12.73
C ASP A 316 12.84 22.03 14.01
N LEU A 317 11.72 21.33 13.92
CA LEU A 317 10.85 21.01 15.04
C LEU A 317 11.14 19.64 15.65
N ALA A 318 11.89 18.80 14.95
CA ALA A 318 12.20 17.42 15.34
C ALA A 318 13.60 17.27 15.98
N LYS A 319 14.19 18.38 16.43
CA LYS A 319 15.51 18.43 17.08
C LYS A 319 15.40 18.10 18.56
#